data_e4f003f2fee6f3510564e52fe60697bb
#
_entry.id   e4f003f2fee6f3510564e52fe60697bb
#
_cell.length_a   1.000
_cell.length_b   1.000
_cell.length_c   1.000
_cell.angle_alpha   90.00
_cell.angle_beta   90.00
_cell.angle_gamma   90.00
#
_symmetry.space_group_name_H-M   'P 1'
#
loop_
_entity.id
_entity.type
_entity.pdbx_description
1 polymer ?
#
loop_
_entity_poly.entity_id
_entity_poly.type
_entity_poly.pdbx_seq_one_letter_code
_entity_poly.pdbx_strand_id
1 'polypeptide(L)'
;MNFSKFASRFDSQSGIVQLMDDLGNAMSGNSDALMLGGGNPSHIPGVQQYFKDSLHRLIENPALFAHAIGNYELPQGNQEFINAIVELMNKQYQWGIKVENVALTIGSQSAFFFLFNMLGGEDETGIHKQILLPMTPEYIGYSDVGLSDDLFYSYRPLIEKQDNHFFKYHVNFDDMNIRENTAAMCVSRPTNPTGNVLSDIEISRLLSLAEIHDIPFI
;
A
#
# COMPACT_ATOMS: atom_id res chain seq x y z
N MET A 1 -17.41 27.19 7.23
CA MET A 1 -17.89 26.27 6.18
C MET A 1 -17.99 24.89 6.85
N ASN A 2 -19.10 24.16 6.69
CA ASN A 2 -19.22 22.84 7.27
C ASN A 2 -18.75 21.81 6.22
N PHE A 3 -17.64 21.17 6.50
CA PHE A 3 -17.11 20.10 5.67
C PHE A 3 -17.82 18.76 5.97
N SER A 4 -17.68 17.78 5.09
CA SER A 4 -18.13 16.41 5.34
C SER A 4 -17.31 15.74 6.44
N LYS A 5 -17.86 14.68 7.05
CA LYS A 5 -17.08 13.87 8.01
C LYS A 5 -15.77 13.34 7.42
N PHE A 6 -15.77 12.98 6.14
CA PHE A 6 -14.56 12.53 5.45
C PHE A 6 -13.51 13.64 5.37
N ALA A 7 -13.90 14.89 5.09
CA ALA A 7 -12.97 16.01 5.00
C ALA A 7 -12.27 16.33 6.33
N SER A 8 -12.87 16.03 7.47
CA SER A 8 -12.24 16.26 8.78
C SER A 8 -11.01 15.38 9.03
N ARG A 9 -10.83 14.31 8.26
CA ARG A 9 -9.63 13.45 8.32
C ARG A 9 -8.40 14.09 7.69
N PHE A 10 -8.59 15.12 6.86
CA PHE A 10 -7.52 15.87 6.18
C PHE A 10 -7.16 17.15 6.91
N ASP A 11 -7.57 17.31 8.16
CA ASP A 11 -7.16 18.45 8.95
C ASP A 11 -5.69 18.29 9.42
N SER A 12 -5.13 19.36 9.98
CA SER A 12 -3.74 19.42 10.43
C SER A 12 -3.39 18.43 11.55
N GLN A 13 -4.35 17.66 12.06
CA GLN A 13 -4.18 16.67 13.12
C GLN A 13 -4.01 15.24 12.57
N SER A 14 -4.15 15.03 11.27
CA SER A 14 -3.83 13.75 10.64
C SER A 14 -2.36 13.40 10.88
N GLY A 15 -2.09 12.19 11.37
CA GLY A 15 -0.73 11.73 11.69
C GLY A 15 0.19 11.73 10.48
N ILE A 16 -0.33 11.44 9.28
CA ILE A 16 0.46 11.48 8.05
C ILE A 16 0.82 12.91 7.65
N VAL A 17 -0.09 13.87 7.82
CA VAL A 17 0.17 15.29 7.53
C VAL A 17 1.26 15.82 8.45
N GLN A 18 1.15 15.57 9.77
CA GLN A 18 2.17 15.97 10.73
C GLN A 18 3.55 15.37 10.39
N LEU A 19 3.59 14.08 10.07
CA LEU A 19 4.84 13.41 9.68
C LEU A 19 5.45 14.05 8.44
N MET A 20 4.65 14.35 7.41
CA MET A 20 5.14 14.95 6.17
C MET A 20 5.60 16.40 6.38
N ASP A 21 4.93 17.16 7.23
CA ASP A 21 5.35 18.51 7.60
C ASP A 21 6.69 18.51 8.35
N ASP A 22 6.85 17.61 9.32
CA ASP A 22 8.10 17.46 10.07
C ASP A 22 9.26 17.06 9.16
N LEU A 23 9.04 16.12 8.25
CA LEU A 23 10.03 15.72 7.24
C LEU A 23 10.37 16.87 6.29
N GLY A 24 9.38 17.60 5.79
CA GLY A 24 9.57 18.74 4.91
C GLY A 24 10.37 19.86 5.57
N ASN A 25 10.05 20.16 6.82
CA ASN A 25 10.77 21.19 7.62
C ASN A 25 12.20 20.77 7.92
N ALA A 26 12.44 19.50 8.27
CA ALA A 26 13.78 18.97 8.51
C ALA A 26 14.66 19.01 7.25
N MET A 27 14.08 18.69 6.09
CA MET A 27 14.81 18.69 4.81
C MET A 27 15.09 20.09 4.27
N SER A 28 14.24 21.08 4.57
CA SER A 28 14.40 22.46 4.08
C SER A 28 15.21 23.37 4.99
N GLY A 29 15.34 23.03 6.27
CA GLY A 29 15.89 23.95 7.29
C GLY A 29 17.36 23.77 7.65
N ASN A 30 17.98 22.62 7.40
CA ASN A 30 19.37 22.36 7.83
C ASN A 30 20.03 21.24 7.02
N SER A 31 21.10 21.55 6.29
CA SER A 31 21.87 20.56 5.52
C SER A 31 22.60 19.51 6.37
N ASP A 32 22.74 19.76 7.67
CA ASP A 32 23.47 18.87 8.60
C ASP A 32 22.52 17.94 9.39
N ALA A 33 21.21 17.99 9.13
CA ALA A 33 20.25 17.15 9.80
C ALA A 33 20.41 15.67 9.40
N LEU A 34 20.57 14.80 10.40
CA LEU A 34 20.61 13.35 10.21
C LEU A 34 19.19 12.80 10.21
N MET A 35 18.69 12.41 9.04
CA MET A 35 17.34 11.90 8.85
C MET A 35 17.28 10.40 9.17
N LEU A 36 16.76 10.04 10.35
CA LEU A 36 16.61 8.65 10.79
C LEU A 36 15.16 8.14 10.67
N GLY A 37 14.20 9.03 10.47
CA GLY A 37 12.77 8.71 10.50
C GLY A 37 12.10 8.60 9.13
N GLY A 38 12.75 9.06 8.08
CA GLY A 38 12.18 9.04 6.72
C GLY A 38 13.15 9.64 5.72
N GLY A 39 12.80 9.58 4.45
CA GLY A 39 13.63 10.13 3.37
C GLY A 39 13.11 9.73 2.00
N ASN A 40 13.78 10.25 0.98
CA ASN A 40 13.53 9.87 -0.40
C ASN A 40 14.23 8.55 -0.74
N PRO A 41 13.72 7.80 -1.75
CA PRO A 41 14.42 6.64 -2.29
C PRO A 41 15.84 6.99 -2.74
N SER A 42 16.76 6.05 -2.58
CA SER A 42 18.14 6.23 -2.98
C SER A 42 18.28 6.51 -4.47
N HIS A 43 19.17 7.44 -4.82
CA HIS A 43 19.54 7.70 -6.19
C HIS A 43 20.50 6.62 -6.69
N ILE A 44 20.06 5.83 -7.67
CA ILE A 44 20.90 4.79 -8.32
C ILE A 44 21.27 5.30 -9.71
N PRO A 45 22.52 5.76 -9.96
CA PRO A 45 22.88 6.44 -11.20
C PRO A 45 22.58 5.66 -12.46
N GLY A 46 22.82 4.33 -12.48
CA GLY A 46 22.53 3.49 -13.63
C GLY A 46 21.03 3.41 -13.96
N VAL A 47 20.16 3.35 -12.93
CA VAL A 47 18.70 3.36 -13.10
C VAL A 47 18.22 4.72 -13.60
N GLN A 48 18.76 5.80 -13.04
CA GLN A 48 18.44 7.16 -13.48
C GLN A 48 18.84 7.39 -14.95
N GLN A 49 20.02 6.90 -15.36
CA GLN A 49 20.43 6.99 -16.74
C GLN A 49 19.51 6.19 -17.68
N TYR A 50 19.13 4.98 -17.28
CA TYR A 50 18.16 4.18 -18.04
C TYR A 50 16.82 4.89 -18.25
N PHE A 51 16.25 5.51 -17.19
CA PHE A 51 15.04 6.29 -17.32
C PHE A 51 15.20 7.51 -18.21
N LYS A 52 16.32 8.22 -18.09
CA LYS A 52 16.65 9.35 -18.96
C LYS A 52 16.69 8.94 -20.44
N ASP A 53 17.37 7.85 -20.75
CA ASP A 53 17.46 7.34 -22.13
C ASP A 53 16.09 6.88 -22.64
N SER A 54 15.26 6.30 -21.78
CA SER A 54 13.89 5.90 -22.13
C SER A 54 12.99 7.10 -22.44
N LEU A 55 13.09 8.16 -21.65
CA LEU A 55 12.38 9.42 -21.90
C LEU A 55 12.85 10.08 -23.21
N HIS A 56 14.15 10.08 -23.52
CA HIS A 56 14.65 10.58 -24.79
C HIS A 56 14.05 9.81 -25.98
N ARG A 57 14.05 8.48 -25.92
CA ARG A 57 13.43 7.65 -26.98
C ARG A 57 11.94 7.96 -27.17
N LEU A 58 11.21 8.20 -26.08
CA LEU A 58 9.80 8.59 -26.17
C LEU A 58 9.63 9.93 -26.87
N ILE A 59 10.43 10.95 -26.49
CA ILE A 59 10.35 12.31 -27.06
C ILE A 59 10.78 12.33 -28.54
N GLU A 60 11.77 11.53 -28.92
CA GLU A 60 12.26 11.42 -30.30
C GLU A 60 11.27 10.72 -31.24
N ASN A 61 10.27 10.03 -30.70
CA ASN A 61 9.20 9.42 -31.49
C ASN A 61 7.91 10.29 -31.42
N PRO A 62 7.60 11.11 -32.42
CA PRO A 62 6.48 12.04 -32.37
C PRO A 62 5.11 11.38 -32.14
N ALA A 63 4.93 10.16 -32.67
CA ALA A 63 3.67 9.43 -32.51
C ALA A 63 3.47 8.91 -31.09
N LEU A 64 4.52 8.32 -30.49
CA LEU A 64 4.47 7.88 -29.09
C LEU A 64 4.34 9.07 -28.13
N PHE A 65 5.07 10.15 -28.40
CA PHE A 65 4.98 11.36 -27.59
C PHE A 65 3.57 11.96 -27.65
N ALA A 66 3.00 12.14 -28.86
CA ALA A 66 1.65 12.66 -29.01
C ALA A 66 0.60 11.78 -28.30
N HIS A 67 0.75 10.45 -28.39
CA HIS A 67 -0.11 9.51 -27.69
C HIS A 67 0.00 9.68 -26.16
N ALA A 68 1.22 9.73 -25.64
CA ALA A 68 1.49 9.79 -24.20
C ALA A 68 0.93 11.06 -23.52
N ILE A 69 0.89 12.20 -24.24
CA ILE A 69 0.45 13.49 -23.68
C ILE A 69 -0.97 13.89 -24.10
N GLY A 70 -1.52 13.30 -25.14
CA GLY A 70 -2.74 13.78 -25.79
C GLY A 70 -3.92 12.82 -25.83
N ASN A 71 -3.72 11.54 -25.51
CA ASN A 71 -4.78 10.54 -25.58
C ASN A 71 -5.27 10.12 -24.19
N TYR A 72 -6.55 9.79 -24.12
CA TYR A 72 -7.10 9.09 -22.95
C TYR A 72 -6.74 7.61 -23.01
N GLU A 73 -6.37 7.06 -21.87
CA GLU A 73 -6.22 5.62 -21.72
C GLU A 73 -7.55 4.94 -21.36
N LEU A 74 -7.60 3.62 -21.48
CA LEU A 74 -8.73 2.84 -20.98
C LEU A 74 -8.84 2.95 -19.46
N PRO A 75 -10.03 2.74 -18.87
CA PRO A 75 -10.20 2.79 -17.41
C PRO A 75 -9.27 1.85 -16.64
N GLN A 76 -8.88 0.75 -17.24
CA GLN A 76 -7.92 -0.21 -16.66
C GLN A 76 -6.48 0.32 -16.68
N GLY A 77 -6.16 1.27 -17.56
CA GLY A 77 -4.85 1.86 -17.76
C GLY A 77 -4.22 1.56 -19.11
N ASN A 78 -2.96 1.97 -19.28
CA ASN A 78 -2.22 1.76 -20.52
C ASN A 78 -2.02 0.28 -20.83
N GLN A 79 -2.53 -0.15 -21.98
CA GLN A 79 -2.62 -1.57 -22.36
C GLN A 79 -1.24 -2.19 -22.62
N GLU A 80 -0.31 -1.43 -23.20
CA GLU A 80 1.05 -1.93 -23.46
C GLU A 80 1.79 -2.19 -22.15
N PHE A 81 1.62 -1.30 -21.16
CA PHE A 81 2.21 -1.47 -19.84
C PHE A 81 1.58 -2.66 -19.08
N ILE A 82 0.25 -2.84 -19.16
CA ILE A 82 -0.44 -4.00 -18.56
C ILE A 82 0.08 -5.30 -19.20
N ASN A 83 0.19 -5.37 -20.51
CA ASN A 83 0.73 -6.54 -21.21
C ASN A 83 2.16 -6.85 -20.77
N ALA A 84 3.01 -5.84 -20.64
CA ALA A 84 4.40 -6.01 -20.18
C ALA A 84 4.47 -6.54 -18.75
N ILE A 85 3.59 -6.08 -17.84
CA ILE A 85 3.47 -6.62 -16.48
C ILE A 85 3.04 -8.08 -16.49
N VAL A 86 2.00 -8.42 -17.26
CA VAL A 86 1.49 -9.79 -17.38
C VAL A 86 2.59 -10.73 -17.90
N GLU A 87 3.31 -10.32 -18.95
CA GLU A 87 4.43 -11.10 -19.50
C GLU A 87 5.53 -11.30 -18.44
N LEU A 88 5.95 -10.22 -17.77
CA LEU A 88 6.99 -10.25 -16.77
C LEU A 88 6.65 -11.20 -15.62
N MET A 89 5.44 -11.08 -15.03
CA MET A 89 5.01 -11.87 -13.90
C MET A 89 4.86 -13.35 -14.27
N ASN A 90 4.29 -13.64 -15.43
CA ASN A 90 4.17 -15.03 -15.90
C ASN A 90 5.52 -15.65 -16.22
N LYS A 91 6.46 -14.90 -16.81
CA LYS A 91 7.81 -15.37 -17.10
C LYS A 91 8.61 -15.63 -15.83
N GLN A 92 8.50 -14.74 -14.84
CA GLN A 92 9.31 -14.81 -13.64
C GLN A 92 8.74 -15.76 -12.57
N TYR A 93 7.42 -15.79 -12.40
CA TYR A 93 6.75 -16.46 -11.30
C TYR A 93 5.76 -17.55 -11.74
N GLN A 94 5.45 -17.66 -13.03
CA GLN A 94 4.48 -18.63 -13.58
C GLN A 94 3.08 -18.52 -12.93
N TRP A 95 2.65 -17.31 -12.59
CA TRP A 95 1.39 -17.07 -11.90
C TRP A 95 0.14 -17.31 -12.76
N GLY A 96 0.30 -17.38 -14.08
CA GLY A 96 -0.83 -17.58 -15.00
C GLY A 96 -1.81 -16.41 -15.06
N ILE A 97 -1.38 -15.20 -14.66
CA ILE A 97 -2.23 -14.01 -14.71
C ILE A 97 -2.50 -13.57 -16.14
N LYS A 98 -3.61 -12.88 -16.32
CA LYS A 98 -4.08 -12.34 -17.60
C LYS A 98 -4.25 -10.83 -17.50
N VAL A 99 -4.51 -10.18 -18.63
CA VAL A 99 -4.74 -8.74 -18.72
C VAL A 99 -5.87 -8.29 -17.77
N GLU A 100 -6.92 -9.09 -17.64
CA GLU A 100 -8.07 -8.81 -16.79
C GLU A 100 -7.73 -8.80 -15.28
N ASN A 101 -6.58 -9.36 -14.91
CA ASN A 101 -6.11 -9.38 -13.51
C ASN A 101 -5.27 -8.16 -13.13
N VAL A 102 -5.00 -7.25 -14.07
CA VAL A 102 -4.13 -6.08 -13.84
C VAL A 102 -4.88 -4.80 -14.12
N ALA A 103 -4.91 -3.90 -13.18
CA ALA A 103 -5.40 -2.54 -13.34
C ALA A 103 -4.37 -1.55 -12.79
N LEU A 104 -4.23 -0.40 -13.45
CA LEU A 104 -3.30 0.65 -13.07
C LEU A 104 -4.00 1.73 -12.28
N THR A 105 -3.32 2.27 -11.28
CA THR A 105 -3.80 3.39 -10.48
C THR A 105 -2.72 4.48 -10.36
N ILE A 106 -3.11 5.66 -9.91
CA ILE A 106 -2.18 6.77 -9.64
C ILE A 106 -1.50 6.49 -8.29
N GLY A 107 -0.60 5.50 -8.28
CA GLY A 107 0.14 5.06 -7.11
C GLY A 107 -0.65 4.11 -6.18
N SER A 108 0.08 3.48 -5.24
CA SER A 108 -0.46 2.50 -4.30
C SER A 108 -1.53 3.06 -3.36
N GLN A 109 -1.43 4.33 -2.96
CA GLN A 109 -2.45 4.97 -2.11
C GLN A 109 -3.83 4.98 -2.79
N SER A 110 -3.89 5.27 -4.09
CA SER A 110 -5.14 5.19 -4.84
C SER A 110 -5.65 3.76 -4.94
N ALA A 111 -4.76 2.78 -5.13
CA ALA A 111 -5.13 1.37 -5.14
C ALA A 111 -5.75 0.94 -3.80
N PHE A 112 -5.13 1.29 -2.68
CA PHE A 112 -5.66 0.99 -1.35
C PHE A 112 -6.96 1.73 -1.05
N PHE A 113 -7.09 2.98 -1.50
CA PHE A 113 -8.36 3.71 -1.39
C PHE A 113 -9.49 2.93 -2.07
N PHE A 114 -9.28 2.46 -3.30
CA PHE A 114 -10.28 1.66 -4.00
C PHE A 114 -10.54 0.32 -3.29
N LEU A 115 -9.50 -0.47 -3.03
CA LEU A 115 -9.64 -1.80 -2.45
C LEU A 115 -10.35 -1.77 -1.09
N PHE A 116 -9.92 -0.88 -0.20
CA PHE A 116 -10.50 -0.85 1.15
C PHE A 116 -11.95 -0.37 1.15
N ASN A 117 -12.31 0.59 0.30
CA ASN A 117 -13.68 1.09 0.22
C ASN A 117 -14.61 0.23 -0.67
N MET A 118 -14.05 -0.63 -1.53
CA MET A 118 -14.84 -1.65 -2.25
C MET A 118 -15.19 -2.84 -1.36
N LEU A 119 -14.31 -3.18 -0.41
CA LEU A 119 -14.46 -4.36 0.43
C LEU A 119 -15.06 -4.03 1.80
N GLY A 120 -14.66 -2.91 2.40
CA GLY A 120 -15.07 -2.49 3.73
C GLY A 120 -16.04 -1.31 3.72
N GLY A 121 -16.64 -1.03 4.87
CA GLY A 121 -17.72 -0.05 5.04
C GLY A 121 -19.08 -0.70 5.13
N GLU A 122 -20.14 0.09 5.07
CA GLU A 122 -21.51 -0.40 5.14
C GLU A 122 -21.89 -1.04 3.82
N ASP A 123 -22.33 -2.30 3.86
CA ASP A 123 -22.82 -3.02 2.68
C ASP A 123 -24.31 -2.73 2.42
N GLU A 124 -24.85 -3.28 1.32
CA GLU A 124 -26.27 -3.08 0.92
C GLU A 124 -27.28 -3.58 1.96
N THR A 125 -26.86 -4.43 2.89
CA THR A 125 -27.70 -4.96 3.97
C THR A 125 -27.63 -4.13 5.25
N GLY A 126 -26.76 -3.10 5.29
CA GLY A 126 -26.50 -2.26 6.45
C GLY A 126 -25.48 -2.88 7.43
N ILE A 127 -24.79 -3.95 7.03
CA ILE A 127 -23.73 -4.54 7.84
C ILE A 127 -22.43 -3.76 7.60
N HIS A 128 -21.83 -3.31 8.70
CA HIS A 128 -20.52 -2.64 8.64
C HIS A 128 -19.39 -3.66 8.53
N LYS A 129 -18.76 -3.72 7.35
CA LYS A 129 -17.64 -4.59 7.02
C LYS A 129 -16.31 -3.94 7.38
N GLN A 130 -15.38 -4.71 7.93
CA GLN A 130 -14.07 -4.22 8.38
C GLN A 130 -12.90 -4.95 7.72
N ILE A 131 -11.77 -4.26 7.62
CA ILE A 131 -10.50 -4.82 7.16
C ILE A 131 -9.67 -5.23 8.38
N LEU A 132 -9.23 -6.47 8.41
CA LEU A 132 -8.32 -6.96 9.44
C LEU A 132 -6.86 -6.60 9.10
N LEU A 133 -6.20 -5.93 10.03
CA LEU A 133 -4.74 -5.81 10.06
C LEU A 133 -4.22 -6.79 11.12
N PRO A 134 -3.66 -7.95 10.73
CA PRO A 134 -3.31 -9.03 11.68
C PRO A 134 -2.34 -8.59 12.76
N MET A 135 -1.58 -7.53 12.47
CA MET A 135 -0.58 -7.01 13.37
C MET A 135 -0.42 -5.50 13.17
N THR A 136 -0.26 -4.75 14.26
CA THR A 136 0.16 -3.34 14.25
C THR A 136 1.53 -3.18 14.93
N PRO A 137 2.34 -2.15 14.60
CA PRO A 137 2.04 -1.04 13.67
C PRO A 137 1.97 -1.49 12.22
N GLU A 138 1.06 -0.86 11.46
CA GLU A 138 0.93 -0.98 10.01
C GLU A 138 1.07 0.41 9.37
N TYR A 139 1.03 0.51 8.05
CA TYR A 139 1.28 1.76 7.36
C TYR A 139 0.28 2.85 7.78
N ILE A 140 0.81 3.97 8.27
CA ILE A 140 0.02 5.07 8.82
C ILE A 140 -0.97 5.67 7.80
N GLY A 141 -0.62 5.64 6.50
CA GLY A 141 -1.46 6.15 5.44
C GLY A 141 -2.77 5.39 5.23
N TYR A 142 -2.92 4.19 5.82
CA TYR A 142 -4.19 3.45 5.74
C TYR A 142 -5.30 4.10 6.57
N SER A 143 -4.96 4.77 7.65
CA SER A 143 -5.97 5.40 8.54
C SER A 143 -6.84 6.43 7.82
N ASP A 144 -6.31 7.08 6.79
CA ASP A 144 -6.95 8.21 6.14
C ASP A 144 -7.69 7.82 4.83
N VAL A 145 -7.55 6.58 4.36
CA VAL A 145 -8.16 6.16 3.07
C VAL A 145 -9.59 5.67 3.19
N GLY A 146 -10.07 5.34 4.39
CA GLY A 146 -11.43 4.85 4.59
C GLY A 146 -12.50 5.93 4.45
N LEU A 147 -13.58 5.69 3.71
CA LEU A 147 -14.76 6.56 3.70
C LEU A 147 -15.61 6.37 4.97
N SER A 148 -15.66 5.15 5.47
CA SER A 148 -16.35 4.81 6.73
C SER A 148 -15.44 5.00 7.94
N ASP A 149 -16.03 5.37 9.07
CA ASP A 149 -15.37 5.30 10.36
C ASP A 149 -15.16 3.82 10.74
N ASP A 150 -14.14 3.54 11.56
CA ASP A 150 -13.84 2.18 12.05
C ASP A 150 -13.69 1.11 10.95
N LEU A 151 -13.11 1.52 9.79
CA LEU A 151 -12.87 0.62 8.66
C LEU A 151 -11.92 -0.52 9.01
N PHE A 152 -10.98 -0.29 9.93
CA PHE A 152 -9.95 -1.24 10.31
C PHE A 152 -10.11 -1.73 11.75
N TYR A 153 -9.73 -2.98 11.97
CA TYR A 153 -9.42 -3.49 13.29
C TYR A 153 -8.11 -4.27 13.26
N SER A 154 -7.42 -4.34 14.39
CA SER A 154 -6.07 -4.91 14.45
C SER A 154 -5.78 -5.56 15.80
N TYR A 155 -4.68 -6.31 15.83
CA TYR A 155 -4.17 -6.98 17.02
C TYR A 155 -2.76 -6.49 17.37
N ARG A 156 -2.43 -6.55 18.66
CA ARG A 156 -1.08 -6.24 19.11
C ARG A 156 -0.14 -7.39 18.74
N PRO A 157 1.08 -7.09 18.30
CA PRO A 157 2.06 -8.12 17.99
C PRO A 157 2.61 -8.77 19.27
N LEU A 158 3.13 -9.99 19.11
CA LEU A 158 4.14 -10.48 20.03
C LEU A 158 5.47 -9.79 19.72
N ILE A 159 6.17 -9.32 20.74
CA ILE A 159 7.46 -8.66 20.57
C ILE A 159 8.54 -9.61 21.07
N GLU A 160 9.28 -10.19 20.12
CA GLU A 160 10.47 -10.97 20.41
C GLU A 160 11.66 -10.03 20.59
N LYS A 161 12.21 -9.97 21.81
CA LYS A 161 13.44 -9.22 22.08
C LYS A 161 14.64 -10.10 21.77
N GLN A 162 15.55 -9.60 20.96
CA GLN A 162 16.78 -10.27 20.56
C GLN A 162 17.99 -9.60 21.21
N ASP A 163 19.16 -10.25 21.12
CA ASP A 163 20.41 -9.68 21.58
C ASP A 163 20.77 -8.38 20.80
N ASN A 164 21.67 -7.57 21.38
CA ASN A 164 22.13 -6.32 20.77
C ASN A 164 21.01 -5.26 20.52
N HIS A 165 20.01 -5.21 21.38
CA HIS A 165 18.89 -4.25 21.31
C HIS A 165 17.99 -4.38 20.07
N PHE A 166 18.06 -5.50 19.36
CA PHE A 166 17.11 -5.81 18.29
C PHE A 166 15.81 -6.39 18.84
N PHE A 167 14.75 -6.24 18.07
CA PHE A 167 13.47 -6.89 18.34
C PHE A 167 12.76 -7.18 17.01
N LYS A 168 11.82 -8.12 17.08
CA LYS A 168 10.98 -8.50 15.94
C LYS A 168 9.53 -8.54 16.37
N TYR A 169 8.64 -8.10 15.50
CA TYR A 169 7.20 -8.27 15.66
C TYR A 169 6.75 -9.57 15.00
N HIS A 170 5.89 -10.30 15.71
CA HIS A 170 5.23 -11.51 15.23
C HIS A 170 3.72 -11.38 15.36
N VAL A 171 2.98 -12.04 14.47
CA VAL A 171 1.53 -12.11 14.59
C VAL A 171 1.16 -12.89 15.86
N ASN A 172 0.32 -12.32 16.70
CA ASN A 172 -0.23 -12.99 17.87
C ASN A 172 -1.45 -13.82 17.46
N PHE A 173 -1.21 -15.00 16.94
CA PHE A 173 -2.26 -15.89 16.48
C PHE A 173 -3.17 -16.42 17.59
N ASP A 174 -2.74 -16.37 18.84
CA ASP A 174 -3.53 -16.86 19.97
C ASP A 174 -4.61 -15.86 20.38
N ASP A 175 -4.35 -14.56 20.20
CA ASP A 175 -5.32 -13.49 20.46
C ASP A 175 -6.10 -13.08 19.22
N MET A 176 -5.61 -13.45 18.02
CA MET A 176 -6.22 -13.02 16.77
C MET A 176 -7.52 -13.80 16.51
N ASN A 177 -8.60 -13.05 16.29
CA ASN A 177 -9.89 -13.60 15.89
C ASN A 177 -10.40 -12.90 14.63
N ILE A 178 -10.82 -13.69 13.65
CA ILE A 178 -11.46 -13.17 12.43
C ILE A 178 -12.95 -13.03 12.72
N ARG A 179 -13.44 -11.79 12.68
CA ARG A 179 -14.84 -11.44 12.98
C ARG A 179 -15.74 -11.83 11.78
N GLU A 180 -17.01 -12.08 12.05
CA GLU A 180 -18.01 -12.39 10.99
C GLU A 180 -18.13 -11.27 9.96
N ASN A 181 -17.90 -10.01 10.36
CA ASN A 181 -17.96 -8.87 9.46
C ASN A 181 -16.58 -8.50 8.86
N THR A 182 -15.60 -9.37 8.90
CA THR A 182 -14.30 -9.15 8.24
C THR A 182 -14.47 -9.27 6.73
N ALA A 183 -14.15 -8.21 6.01
CA ALA A 183 -14.25 -8.14 4.56
C ALA A 183 -12.96 -8.57 3.84
N ALA A 184 -11.82 -8.34 4.47
CA ALA A 184 -10.50 -8.69 3.93
C ALA A 184 -9.45 -8.67 5.04
N MET A 185 -8.30 -9.28 4.76
CA MET A 185 -7.10 -9.21 5.58
C MET A 185 -6.00 -8.49 4.77
N CYS A 186 -5.30 -7.55 5.39
CA CYS A 186 -4.25 -6.79 4.73
C CYS A 186 -2.94 -6.82 5.52
N VAL A 187 -1.81 -6.99 4.81
CA VAL A 187 -0.46 -7.08 5.40
C VAL A 187 0.55 -6.39 4.50
N SER A 188 1.36 -5.50 5.07
CA SER A 188 2.55 -4.96 4.39
C SER A 188 3.80 -5.76 4.73
N ARG A 189 4.59 -6.14 3.73
CA ARG A 189 5.81 -6.94 3.90
C ARG A 189 6.93 -6.49 2.94
N PRO A 190 7.96 -5.79 3.41
CA PRO A 190 8.15 -5.29 4.78
C PRO A 190 7.17 -4.20 5.16
N THR A 191 6.89 -4.08 6.46
CA THR A 191 5.97 -3.07 7.00
C THR A 191 6.64 -1.71 7.09
N ASN A 192 5.95 -0.67 6.68
CA ASN A 192 6.35 0.72 6.96
C ASN A 192 5.58 1.20 8.22
N PRO A 193 6.23 1.75 9.27
CA PRO A 193 7.62 2.24 9.32
C PRO A 193 8.62 1.26 9.91
N THR A 194 8.20 0.11 10.41
CA THR A 194 9.02 -0.76 11.25
C THR A 194 10.11 -1.52 10.47
N GLY A 195 9.95 -1.69 9.16
CA GLY A 195 10.79 -2.58 8.36
C GLY A 195 10.61 -4.07 8.72
N ASN A 196 9.61 -4.41 9.54
CA ASN A 196 9.36 -5.79 9.94
C ASN A 196 8.95 -6.65 8.75
N VAL A 197 9.58 -7.82 8.63
CA VAL A 197 9.26 -8.81 7.59
C VAL A 197 8.65 -10.03 8.27
N LEU A 198 7.36 -10.27 8.08
CA LEU A 198 6.72 -11.50 8.52
C LEU A 198 7.38 -12.70 7.86
N SER A 199 7.57 -13.78 8.61
CA SER A 199 8.12 -15.02 8.09
C SER A 199 7.17 -15.68 7.08
N ASP A 200 7.71 -16.54 6.21
CA ASP A 200 6.90 -17.30 5.27
C ASP A 200 5.87 -18.21 5.97
N ILE A 201 6.23 -18.70 7.17
CA ILE A 201 5.31 -19.50 8.01
C ILE A 201 4.12 -18.66 8.47
N GLU A 202 4.37 -17.43 8.93
CA GLU A 202 3.30 -16.51 9.36
C GLU A 202 2.38 -16.15 8.18
N ILE A 203 2.96 -15.82 7.03
CA ILE A 203 2.19 -15.53 5.81
C ILE A 203 1.37 -16.75 5.38
N SER A 204 1.95 -17.95 5.35
CA SER A 204 1.21 -19.16 4.99
C SER A 204 0.05 -19.43 5.93
N ARG A 205 0.22 -19.18 7.23
CA ARG A 205 -0.85 -19.33 8.23
C ARG A 205 -1.94 -18.28 8.04
N LEU A 206 -1.58 -17.02 7.75
CA LEU A 206 -2.55 -15.96 7.47
C LEU A 206 -3.35 -16.25 6.18
N LEU A 207 -2.69 -16.72 5.12
CA LEU A 207 -3.34 -17.14 3.88
C LEU A 207 -4.34 -18.28 4.12
N SER A 208 -3.95 -19.30 4.89
CA SER A 208 -4.86 -20.39 5.25
C SER A 208 -6.07 -19.91 6.04
N LEU A 209 -5.89 -18.95 6.94
CA LEU A 209 -7.01 -18.36 7.68
C LEU A 209 -7.92 -17.54 6.77
N ALA A 210 -7.36 -16.77 5.84
CA ALA A 210 -8.14 -16.03 4.86
C ALA A 210 -8.97 -16.96 3.97
N GLU A 211 -8.39 -18.08 3.53
CA GLU A 211 -9.07 -19.12 2.76
C GLU A 211 -10.22 -19.79 3.56
N ILE A 212 -9.98 -20.17 4.81
CA ILE A 212 -11.00 -20.77 5.69
C ILE A 212 -12.20 -19.84 5.89
N HIS A 213 -11.96 -18.56 5.97
CA HIS A 213 -13.01 -17.55 6.19
C HIS A 213 -13.57 -16.95 4.88
N ASP A 214 -13.10 -17.43 3.73
CA ASP A 214 -13.50 -16.95 2.39
C ASP A 214 -13.37 -15.42 2.24
N ILE A 215 -12.24 -14.86 2.70
CA ILE A 215 -11.95 -13.42 2.63
C ILE A 215 -10.70 -13.16 1.79
N PRO A 216 -10.67 -12.06 1.00
CA PRO A 216 -9.47 -11.63 0.29
C PRO A 216 -8.29 -11.36 1.21
N PHE A 217 -7.08 -11.71 0.73
CA PHE A 217 -5.80 -11.36 1.35
C PHE A 217 -5.09 -10.32 0.46
N ILE A 218 -4.78 -9.16 1.01
CA ILE A 218 -4.22 -7.98 0.33
C ILE A 218 -2.78 -7.76 0.80
#